data_4b9aed1be436d8b71a33a01fed6389d6
#
_entry.id   4b9aed1be436d8b71a33a01fed6389d6
#
_cell.length_a   1.000
_cell.length_b   1.000
_cell.length_c   1.000
_cell.angle_alpha   90.00
_cell.angle_beta   90.00
_cell.angle_gamma   90.00
#
_symmetry.space_group_name_H-M   'P 1'
#
loop_
_entity.id
_entity.type
_entity.pdbx_description
1 polymer ?
#
loop_
_entity_poly.entity_id
_entity_poly.type
_entity_poly.pdbx_seq_one_letter_code
_entity_poly.pdbx_strand_id
1 'polypeptide(L)'
;MFKKIFLLTLINLAFLGTINARDQINIVGSSTVYPFSTVVAETFGNKTGIKVPKIESTGSGGGMKLFCKGLGTSHPDITNASRRIKKSEFNKCKENGIDVVEIKVGYDGIVIANSKKATLLNLTKRQIFLALAKQVPEGNKEGGNLVDNPNKKWSDIDPNLPNKKIEVLGPPPTSGTRDAFN
;
A
#
# COMPACT_ATOMS: atom_id res chain seq x y z
N MET A 1 -29.97 -45.52 33.90
CA MET A 1 -29.01 -45.31 32.76
C MET A 1 -29.47 -44.18 31.83
N PHE A 2 -30.73 -44.08 31.42
CA PHE A 2 -31.22 -43.07 30.47
C PHE A 2 -31.01 -41.59 30.91
N LYS A 3 -31.16 -41.24 32.19
CA LYS A 3 -30.94 -39.86 32.67
C LYS A 3 -29.48 -39.37 32.52
N LYS A 4 -28.49 -40.24 32.64
CA LYS A 4 -27.06 -39.89 32.47
C LYS A 4 -26.68 -39.71 31.00
N ILE A 5 -27.27 -40.47 30.08
CA ILE A 5 -27.08 -40.36 28.65
C ILE A 5 -27.69 -39.06 28.12
N PHE A 6 -28.87 -38.67 28.63
CA PHE A 6 -29.52 -37.42 28.22
C PHE A 6 -28.72 -36.17 28.66
N LEU A 7 -28.07 -36.22 29.83
CA LEU A 7 -27.23 -35.13 30.31
C LEU A 7 -25.94 -34.97 29.49
N LEU A 8 -25.34 -36.07 29.05
CA LEU A 8 -24.14 -36.04 28.21
C LEU A 8 -24.43 -35.47 26.78
N THR A 9 -25.61 -35.75 26.22
CA THR A 9 -26.04 -35.21 24.92
C THR A 9 -26.35 -33.71 25.00
N LEU A 10 -26.92 -33.21 26.11
CA LEU A 10 -27.15 -31.79 26.30
C LEU A 10 -25.83 -31.00 26.42
N ILE A 11 -24.83 -31.57 27.07
CA ILE A 11 -23.51 -30.91 27.21
C ILE A 11 -22.80 -30.78 25.86
N ASN A 12 -22.92 -31.74 24.96
CA ASN A 12 -22.34 -31.65 23.61
C ASN A 12 -23.07 -30.64 22.70
N LEU A 13 -24.37 -30.40 22.88
CA LEU A 13 -25.10 -29.37 22.12
C LEU A 13 -24.74 -27.93 22.56
N ALA A 14 -24.30 -27.73 23.79
CA ALA A 14 -23.92 -26.41 24.30
C ALA A 14 -22.56 -25.90 23.76
N PHE A 15 -21.76 -26.79 23.15
CA PHE A 15 -20.46 -26.45 22.52
C PHE A 15 -20.56 -26.12 21.02
N LEU A 16 -21.74 -26.11 20.44
CA LEU A 16 -21.96 -25.54 19.10
C LEU A 16 -21.93 -24.01 19.22
N GLY A 17 -20.75 -23.46 19.52
CA GLY A 17 -20.50 -22.03 19.45
C GLY A 17 -20.89 -21.54 18.06
N THR A 18 -21.67 -20.48 17.97
CA THR A 18 -22.02 -19.83 16.72
C THR A 18 -20.73 -19.43 16.01
N ILE A 19 -20.38 -20.14 14.95
CA ILE A 19 -19.29 -19.74 14.05
C ILE A 19 -19.79 -18.47 13.36
N ASN A 20 -19.38 -17.32 13.88
CA ASN A 20 -19.61 -16.04 13.22
C ASN A 20 -18.71 -15.99 11.97
N ALA A 21 -19.17 -16.56 10.88
CA ALA A 21 -18.55 -16.37 9.59
C ALA A 21 -18.89 -14.95 9.09
N ARG A 22 -17.92 -14.25 8.54
CA ARG A 22 -18.17 -12.98 7.88
C ARG A 22 -18.93 -13.22 6.57
N ASP A 23 -19.97 -12.45 6.34
CA ASP A 23 -20.82 -12.51 5.14
C ASP A 23 -20.30 -11.63 3.99
N GLN A 24 -19.25 -10.84 4.24
CA GLN A 24 -18.68 -9.87 3.30
C GLN A 24 -17.16 -9.85 3.40
N ILE A 25 -16.47 -9.95 2.27
CA ILE A 25 -15.01 -9.82 2.17
C ILE A 25 -14.62 -8.37 2.46
N ASN A 26 -13.62 -8.18 3.32
CA ASN A 26 -13.07 -6.87 3.67
C ASN A 26 -11.65 -6.70 3.10
N ILE A 27 -11.47 -5.69 2.25
CA ILE A 27 -10.24 -5.42 1.50
C ILE A 27 -9.74 -4.03 1.88
N VAL A 28 -8.46 -3.91 2.22
CA VAL A 28 -7.82 -2.63 2.57
C VAL A 28 -6.58 -2.42 1.71
N GLY A 29 -6.03 -1.22 1.66
CA GLY A 29 -4.68 -1.03 1.13
C GLY A 29 -4.54 0.06 0.08
N SER A 30 -3.80 -0.23 -0.97
CA SER A 30 -3.31 0.71 -1.97
C SER A 30 -4.39 1.58 -2.59
N SER A 31 -4.18 2.90 -2.56
CA SER A 31 -5.01 3.87 -3.30
C SER A 31 -4.85 3.75 -4.82
N THR A 32 -3.68 3.31 -5.30
CA THR A 32 -3.43 3.05 -6.72
C THR A 32 -4.26 1.88 -7.23
N VAL A 33 -4.38 0.81 -6.45
CA VAL A 33 -5.12 -0.41 -6.81
C VAL A 33 -6.62 -0.26 -6.55
N TYR A 34 -7.01 0.65 -5.66
CA TYR A 34 -8.39 0.85 -5.22
C TYR A 34 -9.43 0.92 -6.36
N PRO A 35 -9.28 1.77 -7.40
CA PRO A 35 -10.28 1.87 -8.47
C PRO A 35 -10.45 0.56 -9.25
N PHE A 36 -9.36 -0.17 -9.47
CA PHE A 36 -9.42 -1.46 -10.17
C PHE A 36 -10.10 -2.53 -9.31
N SER A 37 -9.75 -2.59 -8.03
CA SER A 37 -10.36 -3.52 -7.09
C SER A 37 -11.86 -3.28 -6.90
N THR A 38 -12.30 -2.02 -6.96
CA THR A 38 -13.72 -1.67 -6.87
C THR A 38 -14.51 -2.28 -8.03
N VAL A 39 -14.02 -2.12 -9.26
CA VAL A 39 -14.65 -2.73 -10.44
C VAL A 39 -14.70 -4.26 -10.35
N VAL A 40 -13.62 -4.87 -9.87
CA VAL A 40 -13.55 -6.32 -9.68
C VAL A 40 -14.55 -6.77 -8.61
N ALA A 41 -14.63 -6.07 -7.49
CA ALA A 41 -15.55 -6.39 -6.40
C ALA A 41 -17.02 -6.28 -6.81
N GLU A 42 -17.39 -5.22 -7.51
CA GLU A 42 -18.74 -5.04 -8.05
C GLU A 42 -19.08 -6.15 -9.07
N THR A 43 -18.15 -6.45 -9.97
CA THR A 43 -18.33 -7.53 -10.97
C THR A 43 -18.48 -8.89 -10.29
N PHE A 44 -17.68 -9.16 -9.26
CA PHE A 44 -17.76 -10.38 -8.46
C PHE A 44 -19.12 -10.52 -7.78
N GLY A 45 -19.58 -9.48 -7.09
CA GLY A 45 -20.89 -9.48 -6.44
C GLY A 45 -22.04 -9.73 -7.43
N ASN A 46 -22.02 -9.03 -8.58
CA ASN A 46 -23.04 -9.15 -9.61
C ASN A 46 -23.06 -10.55 -10.25
N LYS A 47 -21.91 -11.18 -10.46
CA LYS A 47 -21.83 -12.50 -11.10
C LYS A 47 -22.13 -13.67 -10.14
N THR A 48 -21.82 -13.52 -8.86
CA THR A 48 -21.90 -14.62 -7.90
C THR A 48 -23.13 -14.55 -6.99
N GLY A 49 -23.77 -13.38 -6.89
CA GLY A 49 -24.80 -13.09 -5.89
C GLY A 49 -24.27 -12.97 -4.46
N ILE A 50 -22.95 -13.06 -4.27
CA ILE A 50 -22.30 -12.85 -2.97
C ILE A 50 -22.25 -11.33 -2.70
N LYS A 51 -22.35 -10.94 -1.44
CA LYS A 51 -22.27 -9.53 -1.03
C LYS A 51 -20.99 -8.88 -1.56
N VAL A 52 -21.13 -7.74 -2.23
CA VAL A 52 -20.02 -7.02 -2.83
C VAL A 52 -18.93 -6.76 -1.78
N PRO A 53 -17.66 -7.14 -2.03
CA PRO A 53 -16.57 -6.89 -1.11
C PRO A 53 -16.43 -5.41 -0.74
N LYS A 54 -16.24 -5.13 0.54
CA LYS A 54 -15.94 -3.78 1.03
C LYS A 54 -14.48 -3.46 0.78
N ILE A 55 -14.18 -2.30 0.16
CA ILE A 55 -12.82 -1.87 -0.13
C ILE A 55 -12.54 -0.52 0.52
N GLU A 56 -11.43 -0.41 1.24
CA GLU A 56 -10.98 0.82 1.88
C GLU A 56 -9.57 1.21 1.40
N SER A 57 -9.41 2.47 0.98
CA SER A 57 -8.13 3.03 0.56
C SER A 57 -7.35 3.54 1.78
N THR A 58 -6.44 2.71 2.30
CA THR A 58 -5.59 3.02 3.47
C THR A 58 -4.12 3.24 3.11
N GLY A 59 -3.78 3.14 1.81
CA GLY A 59 -2.41 3.03 1.31
C GLY A 59 -1.80 1.64 1.54
N SER A 60 -0.79 1.25 0.74
CA SER A 60 -0.18 -0.08 0.83
C SER A 60 0.37 -0.39 2.22
N GLY A 61 1.10 0.54 2.84
CA GLY A 61 1.66 0.36 4.18
C GLY A 61 0.59 0.32 5.27
N GLY A 62 -0.45 1.16 5.15
CA GLY A 62 -1.61 1.14 6.06
C GLY A 62 -2.36 -0.18 5.99
N GLY A 63 -2.63 -0.66 4.77
CA GLY A 63 -3.28 -1.95 4.52
C GLY A 63 -2.49 -3.12 5.08
N MET A 64 -1.18 -3.20 4.81
CA MET A 64 -0.32 -4.24 5.36
C MET A 64 -0.31 -4.24 6.89
N LYS A 65 -0.28 -3.05 7.52
CA LYS A 65 -0.33 -2.92 8.98
C LYS A 65 -1.64 -3.45 9.56
N LEU A 66 -2.77 -3.20 8.89
CA LEU A 66 -4.08 -3.71 9.33
C LEU A 66 -4.20 -5.22 9.10
N PHE A 67 -3.80 -5.69 7.94
CA PHE A 67 -3.83 -7.10 7.55
C PHE A 67 -2.95 -7.96 8.46
N CYS A 68 -1.72 -7.54 8.75
CA CYS A 68 -0.80 -8.29 9.58
C CYS A 68 -1.07 -8.18 11.10
N LYS A 69 -2.18 -7.55 11.55
CA LYS A 69 -2.54 -7.50 12.98
C LYS A 69 -3.07 -8.81 13.54
N GLY A 70 -3.72 -9.64 12.73
CA GLY A 70 -4.32 -10.88 13.19
C GLY A 70 -5.30 -11.50 12.19
N LEU A 71 -5.91 -12.58 12.61
CA LEU A 71 -6.90 -13.34 11.87
C LEU A 71 -8.32 -13.07 12.42
N GLY A 72 -9.33 -13.47 11.66
CA GLY A 72 -10.72 -13.42 12.09
C GLY A 72 -11.49 -12.20 11.60
N THR A 73 -12.76 -12.11 12.01
CA THR A 73 -13.73 -11.16 11.44
C THR A 73 -13.46 -9.69 11.74
N SER A 74 -12.59 -9.38 12.70
CA SER A 74 -12.15 -8.01 13.04
C SER A 74 -10.98 -7.51 12.20
N HIS A 75 -10.39 -8.37 11.36
CA HIS A 75 -9.25 -8.05 10.51
C HIS A 75 -9.61 -8.15 9.02
N PRO A 76 -8.89 -7.45 8.11
CA PRO A 76 -9.12 -7.57 6.68
C PRO A 76 -8.78 -8.96 6.16
N ASP A 77 -9.51 -9.43 5.14
CA ASP A 77 -9.25 -10.69 4.46
C ASP A 77 -8.17 -10.56 3.40
N ILE A 78 -8.10 -9.38 2.76
CA ILE A 78 -7.16 -9.09 1.67
C ILE A 78 -6.56 -7.69 1.90
N THR A 79 -5.30 -7.54 1.52
CA THR A 79 -4.68 -6.24 1.40
C THR A 79 -4.15 -6.00 -0.01
N ASN A 80 -4.53 -4.89 -0.62
CA ASN A 80 -4.01 -4.44 -1.91
C ASN A 80 -2.71 -3.66 -1.71
N ALA A 81 -1.75 -3.86 -2.60
CA ALA A 81 -0.50 -3.13 -2.56
C ALA A 81 -0.02 -2.74 -3.96
N SER A 82 0.58 -1.56 -4.10
CA SER A 82 1.27 -1.10 -5.31
C SER A 82 2.79 -1.37 -5.27
N ARG A 83 3.23 -2.22 -4.35
CA ARG A 83 4.59 -2.73 -4.20
C ARG A 83 4.56 -4.11 -3.55
N ARG A 84 5.67 -4.80 -3.58
CA ARG A 84 5.83 -6.05 -2.82
C ARG A 84 5.77 -5.79 -1.31
N ILE A 85 5.38 -6.82 -0.56
CA ILE A 85 5.46 -6.81 0.90
C ILE A 85 6.90 -6.61 1.36
N LYS A 86 7.13 -5.75 2.34
CA LYS A 86 8.46 -5.56 2.96
C LYS A 86 8.77 -6.71 3.91
N LYS A 87 10.06 -7.01 4.09
CA LYS A 87 10.49 -8.07 5.03
C LYS A 87 9.96 -7.87 6.45
N SER A 88 9.93 -6.62 6.94
CA SER A 88 9.39 -6.28 8.25
C SER A 88 7.88 -6.53 8.36
N GLU A 89 7.11 -6.23 7.29
CA GLU A 89 5.68 -6.49 7.23
C GLU A 89 5.40 -8.00 7.18
N PHE A 90 6.15 -8.73 6.36
CA PHE A 90 6.05 -10.19 6.27
C PHE A 90 6.34 -10.87 7.62
N ASN A 91 7.42 -10.44 8.31
CA ASN A 91 7.74 -10.97 9.62
C ASN A 91 6.62 -10.68 10.62
N LYS A 92 6.03 -9.48 10.57
CA LYS A 92 4.90 -9.12 11.44
C LYS A 92 3.65 -9.97 11.18
N CYS A 93 3.35 -10.28 9.93
CA CYS A 93 2.30 -11.24 9.59
C CYS A 93 2.57 -12.61 10.21
N LYS A 94 3.81 -13.13 10.05
CA LYS A 94 4.20 -14.43 10.61
C LYS A 94 4.13 -14.49 12.13
N GLU A 95 4.58 -13.46 12.82
CA GLU A 95 4.47 -13.34 14.29
C GLU A 95 3.02 -13.45 14.77
N ASN A 96 2.06 -13.01 13.97
CA ASN A 96 0.63 -13.06 14.26
C ASN A 96 -0.08 -14.27 13.62
N GLY A 97 0.67 -15.28 13.17
CA GLY A 97 0.13 -16.54 12.65
C GLY A 97 -0.52 -16.43 11.26
N ILE A 98 -0.16 -15.41 10.48
CA ILE A 98 -0.71 -15.18 9.14
C ILE A 98 0.26 -15.69 8.08
N ASP A 99 -0.18 -16.67 7.29
CA ASP A 99 0.52 -17.09 6.09
C ASP A 99 0.10 -16.24 4.91
N VAL A 100 1.06 -15.47 4.38
CA VAL A 100 0.82 -14.51 3.30
C VAL A 100 0.96 -15.16 1.94
N VAL A 101 -0.06 -15.03 1.10
CA VAL A 101 -0.03 -15.38 -0.32
C VAL A 101 -0.02 -14.09 -1.14
N GLU A 102 1.04 -13.86 -1.92
CA GLU A 102 1.16 -12.72 -2.82
C GLU A 102 0.69 -13.08 -4.23
N ILE A 103 -0.33 -12.39 -4.73
CA ILE A 103 -0.83 -12.55 -6.10
C ILE A 103 -0.53 -11.28 -6.88
N LYS A 104 0.35 -11.37 -7.89
CA LYS A 104 0.65 -10.26 -8.78
C LYS A 104 -0.41 -10.13 -9.86
N VAL A 105 -1.13 -9.02 -9.87
CA VAL A 105 -2.23 -8.76 -10.82
C VAL A 105 -1.82 -7.86 -11.99
N GLY A 106 -0.68 -7.14 -11.89
CA GLY A 106 -0.21 -6.25 -12.95
C GLY A 106 1.01 -5.43 -12.54
N TYR A 107 1.33 -4.46 -13.38
CA TYR A 107 2.40 -3.48 -13.15
C TYR A 107 1.81 -2.07 -13.21
N ASP A 108 2.39 -1.17 -12.44
CA ASP A 108 2.12 0.26 -12.47
C ASP A 108 3.41 1.03 -12.76
N GLY A 109 3.30 2.23 -13.32
CA GLY A 109 4.43 3.10 -13.65
C GLY A 109 4.35 4.41 -12.87
N ILE A 110 5.46 4.83 -12.25
CA ILE A 110 5.58 6.14 -11.62
C ILE A 110 5.98 7.14 -12.68
N VAL A 111 5.23 8.24 -12.79
CA VAL A 111 5.52 9.34 -13.70
C VAL A 111 5.73 10.64 -12.93
N ILE A 112 6.56 11.52 -13.49
CA ILE A 112 6.69 12.89 -13.02
C ILE A 112 5.93 13.76 -14.02
N ALA A 113 4.96 14.52 -13.52
CA ALA A 113 4.12 15.36 -14.32
C ALA A 113 4.15 16.81 -13.83
N ASN A 114 4.02 17.75 -14.73
CA ASN A 114 3.81 19.15 -14.42
C ASN A 114 2.59 19.68 -15.18
N SER A 115 2.18 20.91 -14.88
CA SER A 115 1.07 21.56 -15.57
C SER A 115 1.35 21.65 -17.08
N LYS A 116 0.34 21.38 -17.91
CA LYS A 116 0.40 21.59 -19.37
C LYS A 116 0.71 23.03 -19.77
N LYS A 117 0.46 23.98 -18.87
CA LYS A 117 0.75 25.43 -19.07
C LYS A 117 2.18 25.81 -18.68
N ALA A 118 2.92 24.92 -18.01
CA ALA A 118 4.30 25.15 -17.62
C ALA A 118 5.26 24.64 -18.72
N THR A 119 6.49 25.14 -18.69
CA THR A 119 7.57 24.61 -19.53
C THR A 119 7.77 23.13 -19.25
N LEU A 120 7.81 22.32 -20.30
CA LEU A 120 8.05 20.87 -20.16
C LEU A 120 9.45 20.65 -19.54
N LEU A 121 9.48 19.90 -18.45
CA LEU A 121 10.72 19.51 -17.80
C LEU A 121 11.14 18.13 -18.34
N ASN A 122 12.23 18.10 -19.07
CA ASN A 122 12.87 16.84 -19.46
C ASN A 122 14.02 16.57 -18.47
N LEU A 123 13.73 15.77 -17.45
CA LEU A 123 14.64 15.55 -16.33
C LEU A 123 15.29 14.18 -16.40
N THR A 124 16.58 14.14 -16.13
CA THR A 124 17.30 12.90 -15.86
C THR A 124 17.02 12.41 -14.44
N LYS A 125 17.22 11.11 -14.18
CA LYS A 125 17.12 10.55 -12.82
C LYS A 125 18.04 11.27 -11.83
N ARG A 126 19.23 11.67 -12.27
CA ARG A 126 20.18 12.43 -11.45
C ARG A 126 19.63 13.82 -11.06
N GLN A 127 19.06 14.55 -12.02
CA GLN A 127 18.44 15.86 -11.73
C GLN A 127 17.26 15.73 -10.76
N ILE A 128 16.47 14.67 -10.87
CA ILE A 128 15.39 14.35 -9.92
C ILE A 128 15.97 14.09 -8.53
N PHE A 129 17.02 13.27 -8.42
CA PHE A 129 17.70 13.01 -7.15
C PHE A 129 18.24 14.31 -6.53
N LEU A 130 18.95 15.15 -7.30
CA LEU A 130 19.49 16.41 -6.85
C LEU A 130 18.40 17.41 -6.42
N ALA A 131 17.21 17.32 -7.00
CA ALA A 131 16.07 18.15 -6.62
C ALA A 131 15.42 17.73 -5.29
N LEU A 132 15.33 16.43 -5.01
CA LEU A 132 14.44 15.88 -3.98
C LEU A 132 15.14 15.26 -2.78
N ALA A 133 16.38 14.83 -2.92
CA ALA A 133 17.12 14.21 -1.83
C ALA A 133 17.40 15.19 -0.70
N LYS A 134 17.33 14.72 0.54
CA LYS A 134 17.69 15.53 1.72
C LYS A 134 19.16 15.93 1.69
N GLN A 135 20.01 15.02 1.28
CA GLN A 135 21.45 15.23 1.14
C GLN A 135 21.89 14.90 -0.28
N VAL A 136 22.79 15.67 -0.82
CA VAL A 136 23.36 15.54 -2.16
C VAL A 136 24.88 15.65 -2.11
N PRO A 137 25.59 15.13 -3.12
CA PRO A 137 27.03 15.33 -3.21
C PRO A 137 27.38 16.81 -3.30
N GLU A 138 28.39 17.25 -2.57
CA GLU A 138 28.89 18.62 -2.56
C GLU A 138 29.18 19.14 -3.97
N GLY A 139 28.68 20.32 -4.28
CA GLY A 139 28.77 20.92 -5.62
C GLY A 139 28.03 20.13 -6.70
N ASN A 140 27.10 19.27 -6.33
CA ASN A 140 26.39 18.35 -7.24
C ASN A 140 27.32 17.42 -8.04
N LYS A 141 28.54 17.16 -7.56
CA LYS A 141 29.56 16.35 -8.25
C LYS A 141 29.47 14.88 -7.82
N GLU A 142 29.75 13.97 -8.77
CA GLU A 142 29.81 12.54 -8.49
C GLU A 142 30.99 12.23 -7.55
N GLY A 143 30.75 11.41 -6.51
CA GLY A 143 31.79 11.06 -5.52
C GLY A 143 32.09 12.12 -4.47
N GLY A 144 31.38 13.26 -4.46
CA GLY A 144 31.51 14.29 -3.42
C GLY A 144 30.94 13.83 -2.06
N ASN A 145 31.41 14.45 -0.97
CA ASN A 145 30.84 14.25 0.35
C ASN A 145 29.35 14.63 0.34
N LEU A 146 28.54 13.91 1.10
CA LEU A 146 27.12 14.26 1.23
C LEU A 146 26.95 15.48 2.12
N VAL A 147 26.28 16.50 1.60
CA VAL A 147 25.91 17.73 2.30
C VAL A 147 24.40 17.93 2.24
N ASP A 148 23.84 18.70 3.16
CA ASP A 148 22.43 19.09 3.09
C ASP A 148 22.13 19.79 1.77
N ASN A 149 21.04 19.41 1.12
CA ASN A 149 20.74 19.83 -0.23
C ASN A 149 20.58 21.34 -0.35
N PRO A 150 21.51 22.05 -1.04
CA PRO A 150 21.46 23.49 -1.24
C PRO A 150 20.51 23.89 -2.39
N ASN A 151 20.13 22.96 -3.26
CA ASN A 151 19.35 23.26 -4.45
C ASN A 151 17.93 23.68 -4.07
N LYS A 152 17.55 24.90 -4.38
CA LYS A 152 16.20 25.45 -4.12
C LYS A 152 15.42 25.72 -5.41
N LYS A 153 16.12 25.90 -6.52
CA LYS A 153 15.57 26.14 -7.85
C LYS A 153 16.06 25.09 -8.83
N TRP A 154 15.33 24.86 -9.88
CA TRP A 154 15.74 23.94 -10.94
C TRP A 154 17.04 24.39 -11.61
N SER A 155 17.26 25.71 -11.77
CA SER A 155 18.50 26.28 -12.29
C SER A 155 19.73 26.09 -11.39
N ASP A 156 19.54 25.76 -10.10
CA ASP A 156 20.66 25.44 -9.19
C ASP A 156 21.26 24.06 -9.51
N ILE A 157 20.48 23.20 -10.16
CA ILE A 157 20.88 21.85 -10.58
C ILE A 157 21.52 21.88 -11.97
N ASP A 158 20.92 22.60 -12.88
CA ASP A 158 21.36 22.75 -14.26
C ASP A 158 20.91 24.11 -14.79
N PRO A 159 21.85 24.98 -15.29
CA PRO A 159 21.53 26.30 -15.81
C PRO A 159 20.52 26.30 -16.97
N ASN A 160 20.40 25.18 -17.70
CA ASN A 160 19.42 25.03 -18.78
C ASN A 160 17.98 24.78 -18.26
N LEU A 161 17.81 24.45 -16.99
CA LEU A 161 16.50 24.28 -16.38
C LEU A 161 15.91 25.66 -15.96
N PRO A 162 14.56 25.73 -15.81
CA PRO A 162 13.93 27.01 -15.47
C PRO A 162 14.41 27.57 -14.13
N ASN A 163 14.61 28.89 -14.08
CA ASN A 163 14.89 29.59 -12.81
C ASN A 163 13.62 29.72 -11.96
N LYS A 164 13.10 28.56 -11.51
CA LYS A 164 11.90 28.43 -10.69
C LYS A 164 12.19 27.57 -9.48
N LYS A 165 11.54 27.89 -8.36
CA LYS A 165 11.58 27.11 -7.13
C LYS A 165 11.17 25.65 -7.39
N ILE A 166 11.89 24.74 -6.76
CA ILE A 166 11.53 23.31 -6.75
C ILE A 166 10.36 23.15 -5.78
N GLU A 167 9.20 22.81 -6.32
CA GLU A 167 8.00 22.47 -5.55
C GLU A 167 7.48 21.15 -6.06
N VAL A 168 7.29 20.19 -5.16
CA VAL A 168 6.89 18.83 -5.52
C VAL A 168 5.71 18.40 -4.67
N LEU A 169 4.69 17.91 -5.35
CA LEU A 169 3.57 17.21 -4.75
C LEU A 169 3.77 15.72 -4.95
N GLY A 170 3.76 14.99 -3.86
CA GLY A 170 3.97 13.55 -3.88
C GLY A 170 2.95 12.80 -3.05
N PRO A 171 2.89 11.46 -3.21
CA PRO A 171 1.99 10.64 -2.43
C PRO A 171 2.33 10.67 -0.93
N PRO A 172 1.34 10.41 -0.05
CA PRO A 172 1.56 10.40 1.40
C PRO A 172 2.51 9.28 1.84
N PRO A 173 3.08 9.34 3.07
CA PRO A 173 4.02 8.34 3.57
C PRO A 173 3.49 6.90 3.61
N THR A 174 2.18 6.70 3.65
CA THR A 174 1.53 5.38 3.61
C THR A 174 1.41 4.80 2.21
N SER A 175 1.74 5.56 1.17
CA SER A 175 1.62 5.14 -0.22
C SER A 175 2.74 4.18 -0.63
N GLY A 176 2.38 3.07 -1.28
CA GLY A 176 3.35 2.17 -1.91
C GLY A 176 4.08 2.82 -3.08
N THR A 177 3.47 3.78 -3.77
CA THR A 177 4.11 4.59 -4.83
C THR A 177 5.25 5.42 -4.25
N ARG A 178 5.06 6.02 -3.08
CA ARG A 178 6.13 6.73 -2.38
C ARG A 178 7.27 5.81 -1.98
N ASP A 179 6.94 4.63 -1.44
CA ASP A 179 7.94 3.62 -1.07
C ASP A 179 8.76 3.12 -2.28
N ALA A 180 8.14 3.03 -3.45
CA ALA A 180 8.82 2.61 -4.67
C ALA A 180 9.66 3.73 -5.33
N PHE A 181 9.38 5.00 -5.00
CA PHE A 181 10.11 6.17 -5.49
C PHE A 181 11.38 6.45 -4.67
N ASN A 182 11.36 6.19 -3.36
CA ASN A 182 12.50 6.40 -2.44
C ASN A 182 13.56 5.31 -2.60
#